data_193fb011f7fef26d467da2e4217375fd
#
_entry.id   193fb011f7fef26d467da2e4217375fd
#
_cell.length_a   1.000
_cell.length_b   1.000
_cell.length_c   1.000
_cell.angle_alpha   90.00
_cell.angle_beta   90.00
_cell.angle_gamma   90.00
#
_symmetry.space_group_name_H-M   'P 1'
#
loop_
_entity.id
_entity.type
_entity.pdbx_description
1 polymer ?
#
loop_
_entity_poly.entity_id
_entity_poly.type
_entity_poly.pdbx_seq_one_letter_code
_entity_poly.pdbx_strand_id
1 'polypeptide(L)'
;MRATVRVTALVSALLLFAISFSQSSYASDTRSSHGDHASRFSTIFKSPTHKPKPLAATVSPTSGCVKTNATPHNPIKVGNPDQGNAILDRVFTLNSNCGPIIFKAFGKKAVFTVIAMSFLAKSGYFDHSLCHRVTTAGIFVLQCGDPTASGSGGPPFTYRDENLPGNAPNNYPAGTIAMANSGPGTNGSQFFIVYKDSHLPPSYTIWGLVTQGLDIVKRVAAAGIVGGGNDGTPKMTIAIESVSVD
;
A
#
# COMPACT_ATOMS: atom_id res chain seq x y z
N MET A 1 -2.57 -1.86 64.66
CA MET A 1 -3.69 -2.47 63.92
C MET A 1 -3.13 -3.11 62.65
N ARG A 2 -3.08 -4.42 62.62
CA ARG A 2 -2.55 -5.19 61.45
C ARG A 2 -3.76 -5.68 60.61
N ALA A 3 -3.87 -5.28 59.38
CA ALA A 3 -4.88 -5.74 58.45
C ALA A 3 -4.35 -6.94 57.66
N THR A 4 -5.04 -8.08 57.77
CA THR A 4 -4.72 -9.33 57.14
C THR A 4 -5.47 -9.39 55.78
N VAL A 5 -4.76 -9.48 54.67
CA VAL A 5 -5.32 -9.68 53.33
C VAL A 5 -5.46 -11.18 53.10
N ARG A 6 -6.66 -11.66 52.88
CA ARG A 6 -6.96 -13.04 52.46
C ARG A 6 -6.90 -13.13 50.92
N VAL A 7 -6.01 -14.01 50.46
CA VAL A 7 -5.91 -14.40 49.04
C VAL A 7 -6.87 -15.59 48.80
N THR A 8 -7.85 -15.40 47.93
CA THR A 8 -8.76 -16.47 47.47
C THR A 8 -8.24 -16.99 46.11
N ALA A 9 -7.80 -18.23 46.08
CA ALA A 9 -7.42 -18.93 44.87
C ALA A 9 -8.70 -19.45 44.17
N LEU A 10 -8.87 -19.04 42.90
CA LEU A 10 -9.90 -19.60 41.99
C LEU A 10 -9.20 -20.65 41.10
N VAL A 11 -9.64 -21.89 41.26
CA VAL A 11 -9.27 -23.03 40.41
C VAL A 11 -10.16 -22.99 39.18
N SER A 12 -9.57 -22.84 37.99
CA SER A 12 -10.27 -22.94 36.69
C SER A 12 -10.04 -24.33 36.11
N ALA A 13 -11.13 -25.04 35.90
CA ALA A 13 -11.16 -26.37 35.27
C ALA A 13 -10.92 -26.27 33.76
N LEU A 14 -9.97 -27.07 33.26
CA LEU A 14 -9.75 -27.32 31.82
C LEU A 14 -10.81 -28.29 31.30
N LEU A 15 -11.60 -27.85 30.33
CA LEU A 15 -12.45 -28.72 29.49
C LEU A 15 -11.69 -29.01 28.18
N LEU A 16 -11.24 -30.24 28.02
CA LEU A 16 -10.69 -30.79 26.78
C LEU A 16 -11.83 -31.18 25.83
N PHE A 17 -11.99 -30.49 24.71
CA PHE A 17 -12.83 -30.93 23.59
C PHE A 17 -11.97 -31.65 22.56
N ALA A 18 -12.18 -32.96 22.43
CA ALA A 18 -11.64 -33.80 21.35
C ALA A 18 -12.50 -33.60 20.10
N ILE A 19 -11.92 -33.09 19.03
CA ILE A 19 -12.55 -33.02 17.70
C ILE A 19 -12.02 -34.18 16.85
N SER A 20 -12.93 -35.11 16.53
CA SER A 20 -12.69 -36.24 15.64
C SER A 20 -12.62 -35.76 14.18
N PHE A 21 -11.52 -36.02 13.49
CA PHE A 21 -11.38 -35.83 12.05
C PHE A 21 -11.95 -37.04 11.32
N SER A 22 -13.00 -36.85 10.54
CA SER A 22 -13.50 -37.81 9.54
C SER A 22 -12.75 -37.55 8.20
N GLN A 23 -11.97 -38.52 7.75
CA GLN A 23 -11.38 -38.52 6.40
C GLN A 23 -12.41 -39.10 5.42
N SER A 24 -12.77 -38.31 4.40
CA SER A 24 -13.54 -38.78 3.25
C SER A 24 -12.58 -38.93 2.08
N SER A 25 -12.38 -40.17 1.67
CA SER A 25 -11.63 -40.60 0.48
C SER A 25 -12.54 -40.52 -0.75
N TYR A 26 -12.17 -39.73 -1.76
CA TYR A 26 -12.78 -39.80 -3.09
C TYR A 26 -11.86 -40.55 -4.05
N ALA A 27 -12.43 -41.63 -4.60
CA ALA A 27 -11.81 -42.50 -5.58
C ALA A 27 -11.82 -41.79 -6.96
N SER A 28 -10.71 -41.99 -7.68
CA SER A 28 -10.53 -41.64 -9.08
C SER A 28 -11.24 -42.65 -9.98
N ASP A 29 -12.07 -42.16 -10.90
CA ASP A 29 -12.59 -42.97 -12.00
C ASP A 29 -12.07 -42.47 -13.33
N THR A 30 -11.22 -43.24 -13.96
CA THR A 30 -10.71 -43.04 -15.30
C THR A 30 -11.63 -43.72 -16.31
N ARG A 31 -12.19 -42.96 -17.25
CA ARG A 31 -12.77 -43.54 -18.48
C ARG A 31 -12.36 -42.76 -19.70
N SER A 32 -11.55 -43.41 -20.50
CA SER A 32 -11.21 -43.11 -21.88
C SER A 32 -12.43 -43.29 -22.78
N SER A 33 -12.69 -42.39 -23.73
CA SER A 33 -13.35 -42.72 -25.00
C SER A 33 -12.88 -41.80 -26.09
N HIS A 34 -12.30 -42.38 -27.11
CA HIS A 34 -11.98 -41.83 -28.44
C HIS A 34 -13.26 -41.40 -29.17
N GLY A 35 -13.13 -40.31 -29.96
CA GLY A 35 -14.16 -39.92 -30.92
C GLY A 35 -13.64 -38.76 -31.76
N ASP A 36 -13.03 -39.12 -32.91
CA ASP A 36 -12.69 -38.21 -34.01
C ASP A 36 -13.95 -37.60 -34.62
N HIS A 37 -13.97 -36.26 -34.74
CA HIS A 37 -14.69 -35.59 -35.84
C HIS A 37 -14.01 -34.27 -36.19
N ALA A 38 -13.26 -34.32 -37.30
CA ALA A 38 -12.83 -33.13 -38.00
C ALA A 38 -14.01 -32.50 -38.72
N SER A 39 -14.30 -31.24 -38.48
CA SER A 39 -15.08 -30.42 -39.39
C SER A 39 -14.68 -28.97 -39.33
N ARG A 40 -14.26 -28.50 -40.48
CA ARG A 40 -13.85 -27.16 -40.86
C ARG A 40 -14.86 -26.09 -40.43
N PHE A 41 -14.40 -25.02 -39.74
CA PHE A 41 -14.92 -23.67 -39.95
C PHE A 41 -13.77 -22.68 -39.80
N SER A 42 -13.30 -22.25 -41.00
CA SER A 42 -12.39 -21.11 -41.12
C SER A 42 -13.27 -19.85 -41.13
N THR A 43 -13.27 -19.11 -40.04
CA THR A 43 -13.81 -17.76 -40.02
C THR A 43 -12.65 -16.82 -39.65
N ILE A 44 -12.32 -16.01 -40.66
CA ILE A 44 -11.31 -14.97 -40.62
C ILE A 44 -11.76 -13.88 -39.63
N PHE A 45 -11.21 -13.87 -38.42
CA PHE A 45 -11.27 -12.70 -37.53
C PHE A 45 -10.07 -11.80 -37.85
N LYS A 46 -10.32 -10.72 -38.59
CA LYS A 46 -9.42 -9.59 -38.70
C LYS A 46 -9.31 -8.94 -37.29
N SER A 47 -8.22 -9.17 -36.61
CA SER A 47 -7.86 -8.39 -35.39
C SER A 47 -7.63 -6.93 -35.77
N PRO A 48 -8.23 -5.95 -35.07
CA PRO A 48 -7.87 -4.57 -35.25
C PRO A 48 -6.47 -4.38 -34.67
N THR A 49 -5.52 -4.01 -35.50
CA THR A 49 -4.19 -3.59 -35.11
C THR A 49 -4.29 -2.27 -34.33
N HIS A 50 -4.40 -2.36 -33.00
CA HIS A 50 -4.23 -1.21 -32.14
C HIS A 50 -2.73 -0.93 -32.06
N LYS A 51 -2.31 0.14 -32.74
CA LYS A 51 -0.96 0.66 -32.66
C LYS A 51 -0.74 1.13 -31.23
N PRO A 52 0.27 0.62 -30.48
CA PRO A 52 0.48 1.08 -29.11
C PRO A 52 0.80 2.59 -29.12
N LYS A 53 0.09 3.35 -28.30
CA LYS A 53 0.37 4.75 -28.02
C LYS A 53 1.82 4.84 -27.50
N PRO A 54 2.67 5.78 -27.98
CA PRO A 54 4.04 5.88 -27.51
C PRO A 54 4.08 6.03 -25.99
N LEU A 55 4.84 5.17 -25.33
CA LEU A 55 5.18 5.33 -23.90
C LEU A 55 5.78 6.72 -23.72
N ALA A 56 5.30 7.42 -22.70
CA ALA A 56 5.86 8.69 -22.27
C ALA A 56 7.37 8.53 -22.06
N ALA A 57 8.11 9.55 -22.50
CA ALA A 57 9.56 9.57 -22.49
C ALA A 57 10.12 9.09 -21.14
N THR A 58 10.99 8.08 -21.18
CA THR A 58 11.80 7.64 -20.05
C THR A 58 12.66 8.80 -19.58
N VAL A 59 12.30 9.42 -18.46
CA VAL A 59 13.16 10.40 -17.79
C VAL A 59 14.39 9.62 -17.31
N SER A 60 15.56 10.03 -17.81
CA SER A 60 16.84 9.44 -17.41
C SER A 60 17.03 9.49 -15.89
N PRO A 61 17.51 8.41 -15.25
CA PRO A 61 17.60 8.32 -13.79
C PRO A 61 18.60 9.27 -13.12
N THR A 62 19.25 10.17 -13.87
CA THR A 62 20.27 11.13 -13.39
C THR A 62 19.78 12.56 -13.22
N SER A 63 18.57 12.91 -13.63
CA SER A 63 18.04 14.27 -13.41
C SER A 63 17.39 14.37 -12.02
N GLY A 64 17.76 15.43 -11.26
CA GLY A 64 17.09 15.78 -10.01
C GLY A 64 15.59 16.04 -10.22
N CYS A 65 14.86 16.28 -9.14
CA CYS A 65 13.44 16.64 -9.24
C CYS A 65 13.28 17.95 -10.03
N VAL A 66 12.31 17.99 -10.94
CA VAL A 66 11.91 19.25 -11.59
C VAL A 66 11.10 20.10 -10.58
N LYS A 67 11.08 21.41 -10.81
CA LYS A 67 10.27 22.32 -9.98
C LYS A 67 8.80 21.91 -10.09
N THR A 68 8.14 21.77 -8.93
CA THR A 68 6.69 21.54 -8.85
C THR A 68 5.95 22.82 -8.47
N ASN A 69 4.67 22.91 -8.85
CA ASN A 69 3.73 23.92 -8.38
C ASN A 69 2.84 23.40 -7.24
N ALA A 70 3.06 22.16 -6.80
CA ALA A 70 2.33 21.58 -5.67
C ALA A 70 2.58 22.38 -4.40
N THR A 71 1.51 22.68 -3.69
CA THR A 71 1.49 23.40 -2.41
C THR A 71 0.51 22.73 -1.46
N PRO A 72 0.66 22.88 -0.14
CA PRO A 72 -0.37 22.46 0.79
C PRO A 72 -1.73 23.06 0.42
N HIS A 73 -2.77 22.23 0.33
CA HIS A 73 -4.11 22.66 -0.04
C HIS A 73 -5.18 21.81 0.66
N ASN A 74 -6.39 22.33 0.73
CA ASN A 74 -7.51 21.54 1.24
C ASN A 74 -7.79 20.35 0.30
N PRO A 75 -8.01 19.14 0.84
CA PRO A 75 -8.32 18.01 0.00
C PRO A 75 -9.65 18.23 -0.74
N ILE A 76 -9.75 17.65 -1.93
CA ILE A 76 -11.02 17.60 -2.64
C ILE A 76 -12.04 16.82 -1.80
N LYS A 77 -13.31 17.21 -1.89
CA LYS A 77 -14.38 16.49 -1.21
C LYS A 77 -14.62 15.16 -1.90
N VAL A 78 -14.52 14.06 -1.14
CA VAL A 78 -14.79 12.71 -1.59
C VAL A 78 -15.87 12.07 -0.71
N GLY A 79 -16.64 11.15 -1.28
CA GLY A 79 -17.54 10.28 -0.52
C GLY A 79 -16.80 9.11 0.12
N ASN A 80 -17.56 8.11 0.56
CA ASN A 80 -17.00 6.84 1.00
C ASN A 80 -16.70 5.95 -0.22
N PRO A 81 -15.62 5.14 -0.18
CA PRO A 81 -15.38 4.14 -1.21
C PRO A 81 -16.46 3.06 -1.16
N ASP A 82 -16.88 2.56 -2.32
CA ASP A 82 -17.76 1.41 -2.39
C ASP A 82 -17.13 0.19 -1.72
N GLN A 83 -17.93 -0.55 -0.95
CA GLN A 83 -17.51 -1.82 -0.33
C GLN A 83 -17.46 -2.91 -1.42
N GLY A 84 -16.48 -2.83 -2.32
CA GLY A 84 -16.34 -3.79 -3.43
C GLY A 84 -16.00 -5.20 -2.95
N ASN A 85 -16.44 -6.20 -3.73
CA ASN A 85 -16.05 -7.60 -3.55
C ASN A 85 -14.61 -7.83 -4.04
N ALA A 86 -13.99 -8.93 -3.61
CA ALA A 86 -12.63 -9.40 -3.87
C ALA A 86 -11.84 -8.63 -4.92
N ILE A 87 -10.83 -7.92 -4.49
CA ILE A 87 -10.00 -7.10 -5.36
C ILE A 87 -8.78 -7.91 -5.79
N LEU A 88 -8.47 -7.81 -7.07
CA LEU A 88 -7.21 -8.25 -7.62
C LEU A 88 -6.09 -7.28 -7.20
N ASP A 89 -4.86 -7.78 -7.23
CA ASP A 89 -3.70 -6.91 -7.12
C ASP A 89 -3.75 -5.81 -8.19
N ARG A 90 -3.35 -4.60 -7.83
CA ARG A 90 -3.36 -3.42 -8.69
C ARG A 90 -1.93 -2.90 -8.85
N VAL A 91 -1.71 -2.18 -9.94
CA VAL A 91 -0.48 -1.41 -10.12
C VAL A 91 -0.81 0.07 -9.94
N PHE A 92 -0.12 0.70 -9.02
CA PHE A 92 -0.19 2.14 -8.80
C PHE A 92 1.04 2.80 -9.39
N THR A 93 0.85 3.89 -10.10
CA THR A 93 1.93 4.78 -10.55
C THR A 93 1.74 6.15 -9.92
N LEU A 94 2.63 6.51 -9.00
CA LEU A 94 2.74 7.88 -8.49
C LEU A 94 3.61 8.65 -9.47
N ASN A 95 2.99 9.51 -10.27
CA ASN A 95 3.71 10.43 -11.16
C ASN A 95 4.22 11.59 -10.31
N SER A 96 5.48 11.55 -9.90
CA SER A 96 6.06 12.62 -9.10
C SER A 96 6.89 13.59 -9.96
N ASN A 97 7.12 14.80 -9.45
CA ASN A 97 8.03 15.76 -10.05
C ASN A 97 9.50 15.26 -10.10
N CYS A 98 9.80 14.13 -9.46
CA CYS A 98 11.12 13.48 -9.45
C CYS A 98 11.18 12.25 -10.36
N GLY A 99 10.08 11.93 -11.06
CA GLY A 99 9.89 10.72 -11.86
C GLY A 99 8.85 9.77 -11.26
N PRO A 100 8.48 8.72 -12.00
CA PRO A 100 7.46 7.77 -11.57
C PRO A 100 7.96 6.85 -10.46
N ILE A 101 7.12 6.64 -9.44
CA ILE A 101 7.29 5.59 -8.43
C ILE A 101 6.15 4.60 -8.66
N ILE A 102 6.50 3.37 -9.04
CA ILE A 102 5.53 2.33 -9.39
C ILE A 102 5.56 1.25 -8.32
N PHE A 103 4.40 0.82 -7.86
CA PHE A 103 4.29 -0.27 -6.91
C PHE A 103 3.09 -1.19 -7.19
N LYS A 104 3.25 -2.45 -6.80
CA LYS A 104 2.19 -3.44 -6.82
C LYS A 104 1.45 -3.40 -5.49
N ALA A 105 0.14 -3.16 -5.52
CA ALA A 105 -0.74 -3.18 -4.36
C ALA A 105 -1.35 -4.57 -4.16
N PHE A 106 -1.42 -5.03 -2.92
CA PHE A 106 -1.81 -6.38 -2.53
C PHE A 106 -3.33 -6.49 -2.30
N GLY A 107 -4.12 -6.50 -3.38
CA GLY A 107 -5.58 -6.51 -3.30
C GLY A 107 -6.18 -7.67 -2.53
N LYS A 108 -5.50 -8.83 -2.46
CA LYS A 108 -5.97 -10.00 -1.69
C LYS A 108 -5.60 -9.96 -0.21
N LYS A 109 -4.58 -9.18 0.17
CA LYS A 109 -4.08 -9.11 1.55
C LYS A 109 -4.56 -7.87 2.30
N ALA A 110 -4.79 -6.76 1.58
CA ALA A 110 -5.20 -5.48 2.12
C ALA A 110 -6.39 -4.92 1.32
N VAL A 111 -7.49 -5.65 1.34
CA VAL A 111 -8.67 -5.44 0.47
C VAL A 111 -9.26 -4.04 0.64
N PHE A 112 -9.59 -3.65 1.87
CA PHE A 112 -10.19 -2.34 2.16
C PHE A 112 -9.23 -1.21 1.85
N THR A 113 -7.94 -1.41 2.16
CA THR A 113 -6.88 -0.44 1.84
C THR A 113 -6.77 -0.20 0.35
N VAL A 114 -6.70 -1.27 -0.47
CA VAL A 114 -6.58 -1.13 -1.92
C VAL A 114 -7.83 -0.55 -2.54
N ILE A 115 -9.04 -0.86 -2.01
CA ILE A 115 -10.30 -0.21 -2.42
C ILE A 115 -10.23 1.29 -2.13
N ALA A 116 -9.96 1.68 -0.89
CA ALA A 116 -9.94 3.07 -0.46
C ALA A 116 -8.89 3.88 -1.24
N MET A 117 -7.67 3.36 -1.34
CA MET A 117 -6.58 4.05 -2.03
C MET A 117 -6.81 4.13 -3.54
N SER A 118 -7.41 3.11 -4.17
CA SER A 118 -7.82 3.17 -5.58
C SER A 118 -8.93 4.19 -5.83
N PHE A 119 -9.90 4.27 -4.93
CA PHE A 119 -10.98 5.26 -4.99
C PHE A 119 -10.41 6.69 -4.88
N LEU A 120 -9.55 6.95 -3.89
CA LEU A 120 -8.90 8.24 -3.70
C LEU A 120 -8.03 8.63 -4.92
N ALA A 121 -7.23 7.68 -5.43
CA ALA A 121 -6.40 7.93 -6.60
C ALA A 121 -7.23 8.30 -7.84
N LYS A 122 -8.28 7.51 -8.13
CA LYS A 122 -9.18 7.78 -9.27
C LYS A 122 -9.97 9.07 -9.14
N SER A 123 -10.19 9.55 -7.91
CA SER A 123 -10.83 10.83 -7.65
C SER A 123 -9.87 12.02 -7.76
N GLY A 124 -8.57 11.81 -8.02
CA GLY A 124 -7.57 12.89 -8.03
C GLY A 124 -7.24 13.44 -6.64
N TYR A 125 -7.53 12.68 -5.57
CA TYR A 125 -7.32 13.13 -4.19
C TYR A 125 -5.87 13.45 -3.86
N PHE A 126 -4.92 12.75 -4.50
CA PHE A 126 -3.49 12.90 -4.27
C PHE A 126 -2.82 13.91 -5.21
N ASP A 127 -3.56 14.41 -6.21
CA ASP A 127 -2.99 15.25 -7.25
C ASP A 127 -2.44 16.57 -6.67
N HIS A 128 -1.24 16.92 -7.10
CA HIS A 128 -0.49 18.10 -6.63
C HIS A 128 -0.25 18.15 -5.12
N SER A 129 -0.16 17.00 -4.45
CA SER A 129 0.12 16.90 -3.01
C SER A 129 1.61 16.66 -2.72
N LEU A 130 2.11 17.25 -1.63
CA LEU A 130 3.49 17.08 -1.19
C LEU A 130 3.66 15.79 -0.37
N CYS A 131 4.82 15.11 -0.52
CA CYS A 131 5.26 14.19 0.51
C CYS A 131 5.92 15.01 1.62
N HIS A 132 5.24 15.12 2.73
CA HIS A 132 5.49 16.16 3.75
C HIS A 132 6.52 15.77 4.80
N ARG A 133 6.89 14.48 4.91
CA ARG A 133 7.81 14.00 5.94
C ARG A 133 8.77 12.95 5.41
N VAL A 134 10.03 13.05 5.77
CA VAL A 134 11.05 12.01 5.58
C VAL A 134 11.79 11.77 6.88
N THR A 135 12.16 10.51 7.16
CA THR A 135 12.99 10.15 8.30
C THR A 135 14.29 9.52 7.81
N THR A 136 15.42 9.84 8.45
CA THR A 136 16.77 9.43 8.03
C THR A 136 17.56 8.71 9.13
N ALA A 137 16.96 8.49 10.30
CA ALA A 137 17.52 7.70 11.39
C ALA A 137 16.43 6.93 12.14
N GLY A 138 16.78 5.79 12.70
CA GLY A 138 15.86 4.88 13.40
C GLY A 138 14.95 4.12 12.43
N ILE A 139 14.08 4.84 11.75
CA ILE A 139 13.25 4.35 10.65
C ILE A 139 13.53 5.14 9.37
N PHE A 140 13.31 4.54 8.20
CA PHE A 140 13.71 5.11 6.92
C PHE A 140 12.53 5.16 5.98
N VAL A 141 11.70 6.20 6.10
CA VAL A 141 10.44 6.33 5.37
C VAL A 141 10.29 7.71 4.72
N LEU A 142 9.56 7.76 3.61
CA LEU A 142 8.99 8.97 3.00
C LEU A 142 7.48 8.88 3.14
N GLN A 143 6.85 9.83 3.82
CA GLN A 143 5.41 9.86 4.07
C GLN A 143 4.72 10.88 3.16
N CYS A 144 3.61 10.43 2.56
CA CYS A 144 2.81 11.16 1.59
C CYS A 144 1.30 10.96 1.89
N GLY A 145 0.44 11.50 1.04
CA GLY A 145 -0.99 11.21 1.04
C GLY A 145 -1.85 12.15 1.89
N ASP A 146 -1.25 13.23 2.39
CA ASP A 146 -1.96 14.34 3.03
C ASP A 146 -1.87 15.58 2.14
N PRO A 147 -2.94 15.98 1.41
CA PRO A 147 -2.93 17.20 0.60
C PRO A 147 -2.63 18.47 1.38
N THR A 148 -2.96 18.51 2.69
CA THR A 148 -2.65 19.65 3.53
C THR A 148 -1.18 19.74 3.94
N ALA A 149 -0.41 18.67 3.71
CA ALA A 149 0.98 18.52 4.13
C ALA A 149 1.23 18.79 5.64
N SER A 150 0.20 18.71 6.47
CA SER A 150 0.26 18.92 7.91
C SER A 150 0.63 17.66 8.70
N GLY A 151 0.50 16.50 8.08
CA GLY A 151 0.61 15.17 8.74
C GLY A 151 -0.66 14.75 9.48
N SER A 152 -1.71 15.58 9.51
CA SER A 152 -2.99 15.30 10.16
C SER A 152 -4.19 15.33 9.22
N GLY A 153 -4.00 15.69 7.96
CA GLY A 153 -5.05 15.69 6.95
C GLY A 153 -5.42 14.30 6.46
N GLY A 154 -6.65 14.14 5.98
CA GLY A 154 -7.16 12.89 5.47
C GLY A 154 -8.57 13.02 4.87
N PRO A 155 -9.13 11.95 4.29
CA PRO A 155 -10.50 11.91 3.80
C PRO A 155 -11.50 11.87 4.97
N PRO A 156 -12.81 12.07 4.71
CA PRO A 156 -13.83 12.07 5.75
C PRO A 156 -14.16 10.66 6.31
N PHE A 157 -13.39 9.65 5.96
CA PHE A 157 -13.57 8.28 6.40
C PHE A 157 -12.27 7.66 6.90
N THR A 158 -12.40 6.64 7.73
CA THR A 158 -11.31 5.75 8.16
C THR A 158 -11.68 4.29 7.92
N TYR A 159 -10.69 3.41 7.92
CA TYR A 159 -10.90 1.98 7.78
C TYR A 159 -9.89 1.18 8.62
N ARG A 160 -10.23 -0.08 8.84
CA ARG A 160 -9.51 -1.01 9.70
C ARG A 160 -8.11 -1.35 9.18
N ASP A 161 -7.29 -1.85 10.10
CA ASP A 161 -5.97 -2.40 9.77
C ASP A 161 -6.12 -3.77 9.09
N GLU A 162 -5.22 -4.06 8.16
CA GLU A 162 -5.14 -5.30 7.40
C GLU A 162 -3.66 -5.69 7.24
N ASN A 163 -3.37 -6.95 6.95
CA ASN A 163 -2.04 -7.43 6.59
C ASN A 163 -0.90 -6.84 7.45
N LEU A 164 -1.10 -6.84 8.77
CA LEU A 164 -0.09 -6.37 9.71
C LEU A 164 1.09 -7.36 9.76
N PRO A 165 2.34 -6.88 9.79
CA PRO A 165 3.49 -7.77 9.91
C PRO A 165 3.62 -8.33 11.33
N GLY A 166 4.45 -9.38 11.48
CA GLY A 166 4.92 -9.80 12.80
C GLY A 166 5.90 -8.80 13.42
N ASN A 167 6.13 -8.92 14.72
CA ASN A 167 7.11 -8.10 15.43
C ASN A 167 8.53 -8.71 15.33
N ALA A 168 9.08 -8.76 14.11
CA ALA A 168 10.43 -9.23 13.84
C ALA A 168 11.35 -8.06 13.50
N PRO A 169 12.69 -8.20 13.65
CA PRO A 169 13.62 -7.20 13.14
C PRO A 169 13.37 -6.92 11.65
N ASN A 170 13.44 -5.63 11.26
CA ASN A 170 13.20 -5.19 9.88
C ASN A 170 11.85 -5.65 9.30
N ASN A 171 10.81 -5.66 10.13
CA ASN A 171 9.47 -6.10 9.75
C ASN A 171 8.82 -5.26 8.64
N TYR A 172 9.41 -4.12 8.29
CA TYR A 172 9.09 -3.30 7.12
C TYR A 172 10.34 -3.17 6.24
N PRO A 173 10.59 -4.15 5.35
CA PRO A 173 11.76 -4.12 4.47
C PRO A 173 11.65 -3.00 3.41
N ALA A 174 12.80 -2.64 2.84
CA ALA A 174 12.88 -1.64 1.77
C ALA A 174 11.95 -1.98 0.60
N GLY A 175 11.25 -0.97 0.09
CA GLY A 175 10.21 -1.10 -0.94
C GLY A 175 8.80 -1.26 -0.38
N THR A 176 8.62 -1.54 0.91
CA THR A 176 7.29 -1.65 1.51
C THR A 176 6.51 -0.35 1.38
N ILE A 177 5.23 -0.46 0.97
CA ILE A 177 4.23 0.60 1.07
C ILE A 177 3.29 0.24 2.22
N ALA A 178 3.20 1.12 3.23
CA ALA A 178 2.33 0.89 4.37
C ALA A 178 1.50 2.14 4.70
N MET A 179 0.34 1.92 5.34
CA MET A 179 -0.53 3.03 5.77
C MET A 179 0.03 3.71 7.02
N ALA A 180 0.02 5.02 7.04
CA ALA A 180 0.16 5.78 8.27
C ALA A 180 -1.21 5.88 8.96
N ASN A 181 -1.22 5.79 10.30
CA ASN A 181 -2.44 5.88 11.10
C ASN A 181 -2.17 6.56 12.45
N SER A 182 -3.23 6.92 13.17
CA SER A 182 -3.19 7.51 14.52
C SER A 182 -3.65 6.51 15.60
N GLY A 183 -3.52 5.22 15.32
CA GLY A 183 -3.93 4.12 16.17
C GLY A 183 -4.78 3.09 15.42
N PRO A 184 -5.20 2.01 16.04
CA PRO A 184 -5.93 0.93 15.39
C PRO A 184 -7.19 1.42 14.68
N GLY A 185 -7.38 1.00 13.42
CA GLY A 185 -8.58 1.28 12.64
C GLY A 185 -8.72 2.73 12.16
N THR A 186 -7.64 3.52 12.17
CA THR A 186 -7.66 4.93 11.74
C THR A 186 -6.92 5.16 10.41
N ASN A 187 -6.79 4.13 9.57
CA ASN A 187 -6.24 4.30 8.23
C ASN A 187 -7.11 5.27 7.42
N GLY A 188 -6.48 6.20 6.72
CA GLY A 188 -7.13 7.19 5.86
C GLY A 188 -6.48 7.21 4.47
N SER A 189 -5.86 8.35 4.11
CA SER A 189 -5.14 8.52 2.84
C SER A 189 -3.62 8.52 2.99
N GLN A 190 -3.10 8.75 4.19
CA GLN A 190 -1.66 8.87 4.39
C GLN A 190 -0.98 7.51 4.35
N PHE A 191 0.13 7.44 3.65
CA PHE A 191 0.96 6.25 3.51
C PHE A 191 2.44 6.60 3.54
N PHE A 192 3.29 5.62 3.77
CA PHE A 192 4.72 5.79 3.69
C PHE A 192 5.39 4.73 2.83
N ILE A 193 6.50 5.14 2.22
CA ILE A 193 7.37 4.30 1.41
C ILE A 193 8.63 4.04 2.22
N VAL A 194 8.90 2.78 2.52
CA VAL A 194 10.12 2.37 3.22
C VAL A 194 11.27 2.30 2.21
N TYR A 195 12.30 3.12 2.36
CA TYR A 195 13.40 3.15 1.40
C TYR A 195 14.67 2.40 1.86
N LYS A 196 14.71 1.99 3.13
CA LYS A 196 15.72 1.13 3.73
C LYS A 196 15.05 0.32 4.85
N ASP A 197 15.49 -0.94 5.05
CA ASP A 197 14.92 -1.82 6.05
C ASP A 197 14.72 -1.12 7.38
N SER A 198 13.51 -1.20 7.92
CA SER A 198 13.08 -0.50 9.12
C SER A 198 12.35 -1.43 10.07
N HIS A 199 12.55 -1.18 11.37
CA HIS A 199 11.77 -1.82 12.41
C HIS A 199 10.79 -0.81 13.00
N LEU A 200 9.48 -1.10 12.86
CA LEU A 200 8.40 -0.31 13.45
C LEU A 200 7.47 -1.23 14.27
N PRO A 201 6.65 -0.66 15.17
CA PRO A 201 5.54 -1.41 15.74
C PRO A 201 4.70 -2.06 14.65
N PRO A 202 4.24 -3.33 14.82
CA PRO A 202 3.50 -4.06 13.79
C PRO A 202 2.04 -3.61 13.67
N SER A 203 1.81 -2.29 13.55
CA SER A 203 0.50 -1.65 13.57
C SER A 203 0.17 -0.86 12.29
N TYR A 204 1.02 -0.98 11.27
CA TYR A 204 0.83 -0.27 10.00
C TYR A 204 0.53 -1.27 8.88
N THR A 205 -0.64 -1.15 8.28
CA THR A 205 -1.09 -2.03 7.18
C THR A 205 -0.11 -2.02 6.01
N ILE A 206 0.52 -3.15 5.72
CA ILE A 206 1.34 -3.32 4.51
C ILE A 206 0.41 -3.63 3.35
N TRP A 207 0.34 -2.73 2.34
CA TRP A 207 -0.58 -2.87 1.24
C TRP A 207 0.06 -2.86 -0.15
N GLY A 208 1.40 -2.71 -0.24
CA GLY A 208 2.09 -2.76 -1.52
C GLY A 208 3.60 -2.91 -1.41
N LEU A 209 4.23 -3.10 -2.57
CA LEU A 209 5.67 -3.19 -2.74
C LEU A 209 6.10 -2.40 -3.98
N VAL A 210 7.06 -1.50 -3.82
CA VAL A 210 7.66 -0.72 -4.91
C VAL A 210 8.35 -1.66 -5.89
N THR A 211 8.04 -1.49 -7.17
CA THR A 211 8.65 -2.23 -8.29
C THR A 211 9.60 -1.36 -9.11
N GLN A 212 9.38 -0.03 -9.12
CA GLN A 212 10.26 0.94 -9.80
C GLN A 212 10.28 2.27 -9.04
N GLY A 213 11.39 3.01 -9.10
CA GLY A 213 11.50 4.36 -8.55
C GLY A 213 11.86 4.44 -7.07
N LEU A 214 12.26 3.33 -6.42
CA LEU A 214 12.75 3.37 -5.03
C LEU A 214 14.03 4.23 -4.90
N ASP A 215 14.83 4.32 -5.94
CA ASP A 215 16.01 5.19 -6.01
C ASP A 215 15.65 6.68 -5.94
N ILE A 216 14.46 7.08 -6.42
CA ILE A 216 13.93 8.44 -6.27
C ILE A 216 13.76 8.76 -4.78
N VAL A 217 13.10 7.86 -4.04
CA VAL A 217 12.88 8.03 -2.60
C VAL A 217 14.20 8.09 -1.83
N LYS A 218 15.17 7.24 -2.21
CA LYS A 218 16.53 7.25 -1.63
C LYS A 218 17.26 8.57 -1.89
N ARG A 219 17.15 9.15 -3.09
CA ARG A 219 17.74 10.46 -3.42
C ARG A 219 17.11 11.59 -2.60
N VAL A 220 15.77 11.59 -2.46
CA VAL A 220 15.05 12.57 -1.63
C VAL A 220 15.55 12.49 -0.19
N ALA A 221 15.64 11.30 0.37
CA ALA A 221 16.12 11.10 1.74
C ALA A 221 17.60 11.52 1.90
N ALA A 222 18.45 11.22 0.92
CA ALA A 222 19.86 11.60 0.93
C ALA A 222 20.09 13.12 0.86
N ALA A 223 19.15 13.89 0.29
CA ALA A 223 19.20 15.35 0.30
C ALA A 223 18.97 15.94 1.71
N GLY A 224 18.44 15.15 2.64
CA GLY A 224 18.22 15.51 4.03
C GLY A 224 16.92 16.28 4.27
N ILE A 225 16.86 16.96 5.41
CA ILE A 225 15.67 17.56 5.99
C ILE A 225 15.84 19.07 6.08
N VAL A 226 14.77 19.81 5.81
CA VAL A 226 14.75 21.28 5.99
C VAL A 226 15.04 21.61 7.45
N GLY A 227 15.98 22.51 7.68
CA GLY A 227 16.42 22.85 9.04
C GLY A 227 17.34 21.83 9.71
N GLY A 228 17.66 20.71 9.06
CA GLY A 228 18.48 19.64 9.61
C GLY A 228 17.70 18.63 10.44
N GLY A 229 18.42 17.74 11.14
CA GLY A 229 17.79 16.67 11.93
C GLY A 229 17.53 15.39 11.14
N ASN A 230 16.75 14.48 11.74
CA ASN A 230 16.51 13.14 11.22
C ASN A 230 15.04 12.85 10.90
N ASP A 231 14.14 13.79 11.13
CA ASP A 231 12.68 13.67 10.91
C ASP A 231 12.10 15.05 10.58
N GLY A 232 11.41 15.15 9.46
CA GLY A 232 10.77 16.40 9.03
C GLY A 232 10.59 16.53 7.53
N THR A 233 10.37 17.76 7.07
CA THR A 233 10.11 18.07 5.66
C THR A 233 11.34 17.75 4.79
N PRO A 234 11.18 17.02 3.67
CA PRO A 234 12.28 16.76 2.75
C PRO A 234 12.89 18.05 2.20
N LYS A 235 14.25 18.16 2.24
CA LYS A 235 14.94 19.31 1.64
C LYS A 235 14.82 19.32 0.11
N MET A 236 14.79 18.14 -0.51
CA MET A 236 14.43 17.97 -1.92
C MET A 236 12.91 17.80 -2.02
N THR A 237 12.21 18.87 -2.46
CA THR A 237 10.75 18.81 -2.59
C THR A 237 10.32 17.72 -3.55
N ILE A 238 9.47 16.82 -3.06
CA ILE A 238 8.82 15.78 -3.85
C ILE A 238 7.31 15.92 -3.71
N ALA A 239 6.63 15.93 -4.86
CA ALA A 239 5.19 16.02 -4.96
C ALA A 239 4.64 14.89 -5.83
N ILE A 240 3.45 14.43 -5.50
CA ILE A 240 2.63 13.57 -6.35
C ILE A 240 1.85 14.49 -7.28
N GLU A 241 2.22 14.53 -8.57
CA GLU A 241 1.52 15.36 -9.56
C GLU A 241 0.20 14.70 -10.01
N SER A 242 0.17 13.36 -10.04
CA SER A 242 -1.03 12.56 -10.27
C SER A 242 -0.80 11.10 -9.87
N VAL A 243 -1.88 10.34 -9.70
CA VAL A 243 -1.83 8.88 -9.47
C VAL A 243 -2.67 8.16 -10.51
N SER A 244 -2.11 7.12 -11.15
CA SER A 244 -2.88 6.19 -11.96
C SER A 244 -2.93 4.80 -11.32
N VAL A 245 -4.03 4.08 -11.57
CA VAL A 245 -4.29 2.74 -11.03
C VAL A 245 -4.85 1.86 -12.14
N ASP A 246 -4.18 0.74 -12.43
CA ASP A 246 -4.54 -0.27 -13.42
C ASP A 246 -5.20 -1.50 -12.79
#